data_57e248c1c2e405c62ff75cbd2649da24
#
_entry.id   57e248c1c2e405c62ff75cbd2649da24
#
_cell.length_a   1.000
_cell.length_b   1.000
_cell.length_c   1.000
_cell.angle_alpha   90.00
_cell.angle_beta   90.00
_cell.angle_gamma   90.00
#
_symmetry.space_group_name_H-M   'P 1'
#
loop_
_entity.id
_entity.type
_entity.pdbx_description
1 polymer ?
#
loop_
_entity_poly.entity_id
_entity_poly.type
_entity_poly.pdbx_seq_one_letter_code
_entity_poly.pdbx_strand_id
1 'polypeptide(L)'
;MFELLLAAAAAAPTVLAQSALQPWAAFVGHCWSGPAPGPKGVDTHCFEAVYGGQHVRDRNEVKIDGKTVYRGEALYSVEGRAVTFTYWNSLGGIGRGTATATGTALNFVGDIRATPSSASEHFQANWQKLDGGYEVTDEGRTKSLFRRAD
;
A
#
# COMPACT_ATOMS: atom_id res chain seq x y z
N MET A 1 -15.15 17.65 -43.98
CA MET A 1 -15.36 17.73 -42.51
C MET A 1 -15.27 16.29 -42.00
N PHE A 2 -14.11 15.92 -41.41
CA PHE A 2 -13.93 14.60 -40.81
C PHE A 2 -14.17 14.75 -39.32
N GLU A 3 -15.28 14.21 -38.81
CA GLU A 3 -15.49 14.07 -37.35
C GLU A 3 -14.61 12.95 -36.83
N LEU A 4 -13.62 13.32 -36.01
CA LEU A 4 -12.86 12.37 -35.22
C LEU A 4 -13.76 11.91 -34.06
N LEU A 5 -14.32 10.71 -34.19
CA LEU A 5 -14.90 9.99 -33.03
C LEU A 5 -13.78 9.58 -32.12
N LEU A 6 -13.55 10.35 -31.06
CA LEU A 6 -12.77 9.88 -29.92
C LEU A 6 -13.59 8.81 -29.19
N ALA A 7 -13.29 7.54 -29.47
CA ALA A 7 -13.76 6.45 -28.63
C ALA A 7 -13.01 6.53 -27.30
N ALA A 8 -13.72 6.91 -26.23
CA ALA A 8 -13.21 6.76 -24.89
C ALA A 8 -13.02 5.26 -24.61
N ALA A 9 -11.79 4.79 -24.65
CA ALA A 9 -11.44 3.45 -24.22
C ALA A 9 -11.74 3.38 -22.71
N ALA A 10 -12.82 2.69 -22.34
CA ALA A 10 -13.06 2.31 -20.95
C ALA A 10 -11.84 1.47 -20.50
N ALA A 11 -11.13 1.96 -19.48
CA ALA A 11 -10.02 1.22 -18.91
C ALA A 11 -10.58 -0.11 -18.38
N ALA A 12 -10.15 -1.22 -18.96
CA ALA A 12 -10.49 -2.54 -18.45
C ALA A 12 -10.02 -2.63 -16.99
N PRO A 13 -10.80 -3.28 -16.09
CA PRO A 13 -10.37 -3.45 -14.72
C PRO A 13 -9.00 -4.14 -14.72
N THR A 14 -8.03 -3.52 -14.05
CA THR A 14 -6.66 -4.03 -14.01
C THR A 14 -6.61 -5.27 -13.15
N VAL A 15 -6.62 -6.44 -13.78
CA VAL A 15 -6.52 -7.74 -13.12
C VAL A 15 -5.07 -7.97 -12.72
N LEU A 16 -4.85 -8.55 -11.52
CA LEU A 16 -3.52 -8.97 -11.09
C LEU A 16 -3.07 -10.19 -11.92
N ALA A 17 -1.95 -10.03 -12.62
CA ALA A 17 -1.42 -11.08 -13.50
C ALA A 17 -0.65 -12.16 -12.72
N GLN A 18 -0.08 -11.79 -11.55
CA GLN A 18 0.69 -12.71 -10.71
C GLN A 18 -0.19 -13.36 -9.64
N SER A 19 -0.25 -14.69 -9.60
CA SER A 19 -1.06 -15.43 -8.62
C SER A 19 -0.65 -15.13 -7.17
N ALA A 20 0.64 -14.94 -6.92
CA ALA A 20 1.14 -14.59 -5.59
C ALA A 20 0.65 -13.21 -5.09
N LEU A 21 0.20 -12.33 -5.98
CA LEU A 21 -0.36 -11.02 -5.64
C LEU A 21 -1.89 -11.04 -5.44
N GLN A 22 -2.58 -12.17 -5.68
CA GLN A 22 -4.03 -12.26 -5.49
C GLN A 22 -4.52 -11.84 -4.09
N PRO A 23 -3.77 -12.05 -2.98
CA PRO A 23 -4.17 -11.52 -1.67
C PRO A 23 -4.32 -10.00 -1.61
N TRP A 24 -3.69 -9.24 -2.52
CA TRP A 24 -3.86 -7.78 -2.64
C TRP A 24 -5.10 -7.37 -3.43
N ALA A 25 -5.76 -8.28 -4.14
CA ALA A 25 -6.92 -7.97 -4.99
C ALA A 25 -8.05 -7.25 -4.23
N ALA A 26 -8.21 -7.54 -2.94
CA ALA A 26 -9.21 -6.88 -2.10
C ALA A 26 -8.91 -5.39 -1.83
N PHE A 27 -7.67 -4.96 -2.01
CA PHE A 27 -7.23 -3.58 -1.78
C PHE A 27 -7.14 -2.77 -3.07
N VAL A 28 -6.80 -3.43 -4.19
CA VAL A 28 -6.52 -2.80 -5.48
C VAL A 28 -7.76 -2.08 -6.04
N GLY A 29 -7.55 -0.89 -6.59
CA GLY A 29 -8.58 -0.03 -7.15
C GLY A 29 -9.29 0.85 -6.13
N HIS A 30 -8.83 0.86 -4.88
CA HIS A 30 -9.45 1.61 -3.80
C HIS A 30 -8.44 2.35 -2.96
N CYS A 31 -8.93 3.40 -2.28
CA CYS A 31 -8.22 4.10 -1.21
C CYS A 31 -8.84 3.73 0.14
N TRP A 32 -7.99 3.68 1.15
CA TRP A 32 -8.31 3.27 2.52
C TRP A 32 -7.72 4.28 3.49
N SER A 33 -8.53 4.81 4.41
CA SER A 33 -8.09 5.79 5.38
C SER A 33 -8.22 5.29 6.81
N GLY A 34 -7.22 5.60 7.61
CA GLY A 34 -7.16 5.28 9.02
C GLY A 34 -6.44 6.36 9.82
N PRO A 35 -6.28 6.16 11.13
CA PRO A 35 -5.58 7.11 11.97
C PRO A 35 -4.08 7.09 11.69
N ALA A 36 -3.47 8.26 11.58
CA ALA A 36 -2.03 8.43 11.61
C ALA A 36 -1.54 8.74 13.03
N PRO A 37 -0.24 8.56 13.31
CA PRO A 37 0.34 9.00 14.57
C PRO A 37 0.12 10.51 14.79
N GLY A 38 -0.32 10.86 16.00
CA GLY A 38 -0.60 12.24 16.39
C GLY A 38 -2.08 12.62 16.36
N PRO A 39 -2.44 13.74 16.99
CA PRO A 39 -3.83 14.21 17.04
C PRO A 39 -4.28 14.65 15.65
N LYS A 40 -5.48 14.23 15.24
CA LYS A 40 -6.10 14.56 13.94
C LYS A 40 -5.30 14.14 12.70
N GLY A 41 -4.36 13.23 12.83
CA GLY A 41 -3.65 12.63 11.71
C GLY A 41 -4.53 11.62 10.97
N VAL A 42 -4.53 11.69 9.64
CA VAL A 42 -5.19 10.74 8.75
C VAL A 42 -4.16 10.18 7.80
N ASP A 43 -4.03 8.86 7.77
CA ASP A 43 -3.22 8.13 6.80
C ASP A 43 -4.15 7.51 5.75
N THR A 44 -3.85 7.74 4.48
CA THR A 44 -4.62 7.20 3.36
C THR A 44 -3.70 6.41 2.46
N HIS A 45 -4.06 5.15 2.24
CA HIS A 45 -3.39 4.23 1.32
C HIS A 45 -4.26 3.99 0.08
N CYS A 46 -3.70 4.17 -1.10
CA CYS A 46 -4.36 3.88 -2.38
C CYS A 46 -3.59 2.79 -3.12
N PHE A 47 -4.27 1.69 -3.40
CA PHE A 47 -3.66 0.52 -4.05
C PHE A 47 -4.05 0.44 -5.51
N GLU A 48 -3.08 0.18 -6.36
CA GLU A 48 -3.30 -0.01 -7.79
C GLU A 48 -2.43 -1.14 -8.35
N ALA A 49 -3.00 -1.90 -9.28
CA ALA A 49 -2.22 -2.83 -10.08
C ALA A 49 -1.51 -2.05 -11.19
N VAL A 50 -0.21 -2.23 -11.31
CA VAL A 50 0.62 -1.51 -12.28
C VAL A 50 1.37 -2.45 -13.21
N TYR A 51 1.83 -1.93 -14.33
CA TYR A 51 2.55 -2.71 -15.35
C TYR A 51 1.78 -3.96 -15.81
N GLY A 52 0.50 -3.77 -16.14
CA GLY A 52 -0.36 -4.87 -16.58
C GLY A 52 -0.68 -5.90 -15.48
N GLY A 53 -0.71 -5.49 -14.22
CA GLY A 53 -0.98 -6.38 -13.09
C GLY A 53 0.21 -7.20 -12.61
N GLN A 54 1.41 -6.90 -13.09
CA GLN A 54 2.64 -7.59 -12.66
C GLN A 54 3.09 -7.19 -11.25
N HIS A 55 2.69 -5.98 -10.80
CA HIS A 55 3.02 -5.44 -9.50
C HIS A 55 1.80 -4.77 -8.88
N VAL A 56 1.83 -4.60 -7.56
CA VAL A 56 0.89 -3.75 -6.84
C VAL A 56 1.65 -2.57 -6.27
N ARG A 57 1.14 -1.37 -6.51
CA ARG A 57 1.64 -0.13 -5.92
C ARG A 57 0.69 0.32 -4.82
N ASP A 58 1.22 0.61 -3.65
CA ASP A 58 0.54 1.27 -2.54
C ASP A 58 1.14 2.66 -2.38
N ARG A 59 0.33 3.69 -2.55
CA ARG A 59 0.73 5.07 -2.26
C ARG A 59 0.02 5.53 -1.00
N ASN A 60 0.79 6.00 -0.03
CA ASN A 60 0.20 6.56 1.17
C ASN A 60 0.49 8.06 1.33
N GLU A 61 -0.46 8.75 1.92
CA GLU A 61 -0.38 10.15 2.26
C GLU A 61 -0.89 10.37 3.68
N VAL A 62 -0.08 11.01 4.50
CA VAL A 62 -0.49 11.43 5.85
C VAL A 62 -0.80 12.92 5.84
N LYS A 63 -1.98 13.25 6.34
CA LYS A 63 -2.44 14.63 6.55
C LYS A 63 -2.65 14.89 8.04
N ILE A 64 -2.24 16.08 8.48
CA ILE A 64 -2.56 16.65 9.80
C ILE A 64 -3.26 17.98 9.56
N ASP A 65 -4.44 18.16 10.14
CA ASP A 65 -5.28 19.34 9.91
C ASP A 65 -5.47 19.67 8.41
N GLY A 66 -5.65 18.62 7.58
CA GLY A 66 -5.86 18.75 6.14
C GLY A 66 -4.60 19.05 5.31
N LYS A 67 -3.44 19.23 5.93
CA LYS A 67 -2.16 19.48 5.25
C LYS A 67 -1.36 18.19 5.13
N THR A 68 -0.86 17.90 3.93
CA THR A 68 0.02 16.77 3.71
C THR A 68 1.37 17.01 4.40
N VAL A 69 1.73 16.10 5.29
CA VAL A 69 2.99 16.13 6.05
C VAL A 69 3.94 15.00 5.67
N TYR A 70 3.43 13.97 5.03
CA TYR A 70 4.21 12.78 4.66
C TYR A 70 3.59 12.09 3.45
N ARG A 71 4.43 11.53 2.59
CA ARG A 71 4.05 10.62 1.51
C ARG A 71 4.99 9.44 1.47
N GLY A 72 4.45 8.29 1.11
CA GLY A 72 5.22 7.08 0.87
C GLY A 72 4.67 6.31 -0.31
N GLU A 73 5.47 5.38 -0.78
CA GLU A 73 5.09 4.46 -1.84
C GLU A 73 5.77 3.11 -1.60
N ALA A 74 5.00 2.04 -1.67
CA ALA A 74 5.50 0.68 -1.71
C ALA A 74 5.17 0.04 -3.05
N LEU A 75 6.11 -0.72 -3.59
CA LEU A 75 5.91 -1.57 -4.75
C LEU A 75 6.06 -3.03 -4.32
N TYR A 76 4.99 -3.79 -4.44
CA TYR A 76 4.97 -5.24 -4.21
C TYR A 76 5.22 -5.97 -5.51
N SER A 77 6.20 -6.88 -5.50
CA SER A 77 6.68 -7.61 -6.67
C SER A 77 6.84 -9.09 -6.35
N VAL A 78 6.73 -9.93 -7.36
CA VAL A 78 7.00 -11.37 -7.20
C VAL A 78 8.44 -11.66 -7.59
N GLU A 79 9.19 -12.26 -6.67
CA GLU A 79 10.54 -12.77 -6.89
C GLU A 79 10.58 -14.27 -6.58
N GLY A 80 10.65 -15.10 -7.61
CA GLY A 80 10.53 -16.55 -7.45
C GLY A 80 9.13 -16.92 -6.93
N ARG A 81 9.07 -17.40 -5.68
CA ARG A 81 7.81 -17.74 -5.00
C ARG A 81 7.42 -16.74 -3.91
N ALA A 82 8.25 -15.74 -3.66
CA ALA A 82 8.04 -14.74 -2.63
C ALA A 82 7.45 -13.46 -3.21
N VAL A 83 6.68 -12.76 -2.42
CA VAL A 83 6.35 -11.36 -2.66
C VAL A 83 7.31 -10.51 -1.86
N THR A 84 8.01 -9.63 -2.55
CA THR A 84 8.91 -8.64 -1.96
C THR A 84 8.27 -7.26 -2.03
N PHE A 85 8.72 -6.34 -1.21
CA PHE A 85 8.39 -4.94 -1.34
C PHE A 85 9.62 -4.05 -1.28
N THR A 86 9.56 -2.97 -2.01
CA THR A 86 10.45 -1.82 -1.84
C THR A 86 9.58 -0.62 -1.51
N TYR A 87 10.01 0.16 -0.54
CA TYR A 87 9.31 1.33 -0.02
C TYR A 87 10.19 2.56 -0.08
N TRP A 88 9.59 3.69 -0.41
CA TRP A 88 10.20 5.03 -0.42
C TRP A 88 9.30 6.03 0.29
N ASN A 89 9.88 7.05 0.88
CA ASN A 89 9.11 8.12 1.50
C ASN A 89 9.64 9.51 1.17
N SER A 90 8.82 10.51 1.45
CA SER A 90 9.10 11.92 1.16
C SER A 90 10.23 12.52 2.01
N LEU A 91 10.73 11.81 3.01
CA LEU A 91 11.88 12.20 3.83
C LEU A 91 13.20 11.60 3.30
N GLY A 92 13.15 10.90 2.16
CA GLY A 92 14.31 10.22 1.56
C GLY A 92 14.62 8.85 2.16
N GLY A 93 13.72 8.33 2.98
CA GLY A 93 13.83 6.98 3.54
C GLY A 93 13.55 5.89 2.52
N ILE A 94 14.01 4.70 2.82
CA ILE A 94 13.83 3.51 2.00
C ILE A 94 13.60 2.29 2.89
N GLY A 95 12.73 1.39 2.45
CA GLY A 95 12.49 0.10 3.10
C GLY A 95 12.49 -1.05 2.10
N ARG A 96 12.81 -2.24 2.57
CA ARG A 96 12.74 -3.49 1.80
C ARG A 96 12.36 -4.64 2.69
N GLY A 97 11.67 -5.59 2.14
CA GLY A 97 11.30 -6.78 2.87
C GLY A 97 10.43 -7.74 2.05
N THR A 98 9.78 -8.61 2.75
CA THR A 98 8.90 -9.63 2.19
C THR A 98 7.49 -9.49 2.77
N ALA A 99 6.52 -9.93 1.99
CA ALA A 99 5.14 -10.03 2.42
C ALA A 99 4.63 -11.45 2.18
N THR A 100 3.93 -12.00 3.15
CA THR A 100 3.31 -13.33 3.08
C THR A 100 1.83 -13.24 3.39
N ALA A 101 1.02 -14.01 2.67
CA ALA A 101 -0.40 -14.11 2.93
C ALA A 101 -0.68 -15.36 3.80
N THR A 102 -1.50 -15.20 4.83
CA THR A 102 -1.98 -16.28 5.68
C THR A 102 -3.48 -16.09 5.91
N GLY A 103 -4.32 -16.89 5.26
CA GLY A 103 -5.76 -16.68 5.27
C GLY A 103 -6.12 -15.31 4.68
N THR A 104 -6.77 -14.46 5.45
CA THR A 104 -7.15 -13.08 5.08
C THR A 104 -6.17 -12.02 5.60
N ALA A 105 -5.01 -12.44 6.11
CA ALA A 105 -3.98 -11.54 6.63
C ALA A 105 -2.80 -11.43 5.65
N LEU A 106 -2.20 -10.26 5.59
CA LEU A 106 -0.90 -9.99 4.99
C LEU A 106 0.10 -9.69 6.10
N ASN A 107 1.22 -10.39 6.08
CA ASN A 107 2.29 -10.24 7.06
C ASN A 107 3.52 -9.66 6.38
N PHE A 108 4.03 -8.58 6.91
CA PHE A 108 5.19 -7.86 6.37
C PHE A 108 6.35 -7.97 7.35
N VAL A 109 7.52 -8.29 6.82
CA VAL A 109 8.79 -8.31 7.57
C VAL A 109 9.85 -7.62 6.73
N GLY A 110 10.59 -6.71 7.31
CA GLY A 110 11.64 -6.01 6.59
C GLY A 110 12.42 -5.05 7.44
N ASP A 111 13.19 -4.23 6.76
CA ASP A 111 14.01 -3.19 7.35
C ASP A 111 13.69 -1.86 6.70
N ILE A 112 13.51 -0.83 7.50
CA ILE A 112 13.20 0.54 7.06
C ILE A 112 14.22 1.51 7.64
N ARG A 113 14.67 2.42 6.80
CA ARG A 113 15.40 3.62 7.19
C ARG A 113 14.51 4.83 6.91
N ALA A 114 14.18 5.58 7.94
CA ALA A 114 13.21 6.68 7.86
C ALA A 114 13.72 7.88 7.03
N THR A 115 15.03 8.15 7.08
CA THR A 115 15.72 9.20 6.31
C THR A 115 17.05 8.66 5.78
N PRO A 116 17.74 9.35 4.85
CA PRO A 116 19.04 8.89 4.35
C PRO A 116 20.12 8.69 5.42
N SER A 117 20.02 9.42 6.53
CA SER A 117 21.00 9.38 7.63
C SER A 117 20.54 8.58 8.85
N SER A 118 19.30 8.11 8.89
CA SER A 118 18.80 7.28 9.98
C SER A 118 19.41 5.89 9.96
N ALA A 119 19.50 5.25 11.13
CA ALA A 119 19.77 3.83 11.21
C ALA A 119 18.63 3.03 10.56
N SER A 120 18.96 1.84 10.05
CA SER A 120 17.95 0.90 9.60
C SER A 120 17.29 0.24 10.80
N GLU A 121 15.97 0.20 10.81
CA GLU A 121 15.17 -0.44 11.87
C GLU A 121 14.42 -1.62 11.28
N HIS A 122 14.43 -2.73 12.00
CA HIS A 122 13.61 -3.90 11.68
C HIS A 122 12.16 -3.60 12.02
N PHE A 123 11.24 -4.03 11.14
CA PHE A 123 9.81 -3.90 11.41
C PHE A 123 9.05 -5.17 11.02
N GLN A 124 7.93 -5.37 11.68
CA GLN A 124 6.92 -6.36 11.36
C GLN A 124 5.55 -5.70 11.41
N ALA A 125 4.70 -6.02 10.45
CA ALA A 125 3.33 -5.57 10.43
C ALA A 125 2.40 -6.70 9.98
N ASN A 126 1.18 -6.68 10.50
CA ASN A 126 0.10 -7.55 10.08
C ASN A 126 -1.08 -6.70 9.62
N TRP A 127 -1.59 -6.97 8.44
CA TRP A 127 -2.82 -6.38 7.93
C TRP A 127 -3.89 -7.45 7.84
N GLN A 128 -4.86 -7.37 8.73
CA GLN A 128 -5.99 -8.30 8.75
C GLN A 128 -7.14 -7.73 7.95
N LYS A 129 -7.53 -8.39 6.87
CA LYS A 129 -8.71 -7.99 6.08
C LYS A 129 -9.97 -8.19 6.92
N LEU A 130 -10.81 -7.17 6.93
CA LEU A 130 -12.12 -7.14 7.58
C LEU A 130 -13.20 -6.84 6.54
N ASP A 131 -14.47 -6.96 6.94
CA ASP A 131 -15.57 -6.50 6.13
C ASP A 131 -15.56 -4.95 6.07
N GLY A 132 -15.42 -4.41 4.84
CA GLY A 132 -15.34 -2.96 4.59
C GLY A 132 -14.05 -2.27 5.06
N GLY A 133 -12.99 -3.00 5.39
CA GLY A 133 -11.73 -2.41 5.85
C GLY A 133 -10.62 -3.41 6.11
N TYR A 134 -9.58 -2.94 6.77
CA TYR A 134 -8.52 -3.79 7.32
C TYR A 134 -7.92 -3.17 8.59
N GLU A 135 -7.43 -4.04 9.45
CA GLU A 135 -6.76 -3.67 10.70
C GLU A 135 -5.25 -3.86 10.54
N VAL A 136 -4.50 -2.83 10.85
CA VAL A 136 -3.03 -2.85 10.88
C VAL A 136 -2.56 -3.03 12.31
N THR A 137 -1.69 -4.00 12.53
CA THR A 137 -0.99 -4.20 13.80
C THR A 137 0.50 -4.15 13.52
N ASP A 138 1.18 -3.16 14.05
CA ASP A 138 2.64 -3.10 14.11
C ASP A 138 3.12 -3.78 15.38
N GLU A 139 4.31 -4.38 15.33
CA GLU A 139 4.89 -5.04 16.51
C GLU A 139 4.95 -4.10 17.71
N GLY A 140 4.27 -4.48 18.81
CA GLY A 140 4.22 -3.73 20.06
C GLY A 140 3.42 -2.43 20.03
N ARG A 141 2.63 -2.17 18.95
CA ARG A 141 1.85 -0.94 18.80
C ARG A 141 0.35 -1.21 18.82
N THR A 142 -0.39 -0.11 18.99
CA THR A 142 -1.86 -0.11 18.95
C THR A 142 -2.34 -0.46 17.53
N LYS A 143 -3.39 -1.25 17.46
CA LYS A 143 -4.08 -1.57 16.23
C LYS A 143 -4.73 -0.33 15.60
N SER A 144 -4.60 -0.19 14.29
CA SER A 144 -5.20 0.88 13.51
C SER A 144 -6.18 0.31 12.50
N LEU A 145 -7.39 0.86 12.47
CA LEU A 145 -8.44 0.43 11.56
C LEU A 145 -8.48 1.36 10.34
N PHE A 146 -8.32 0.78 9.18
CA PHE A 146 -8.47 1.45 7.89
C PHE A 146 -9.81 1.09 7.26
N ARG A 147 -10.54 2.08 6.79
CA ARG A 147 -11.82 1.92 6.10
C ARG A 147 -11.73 2.50 4.70
N ARG A 148 -12.58 2.01 3.83
CA ARG A 148 -12.68 2.51 2.46
C ARG A 148 -12.99 4.00 2.46
N ALA A 149 -12.23 4.77 1.66
CA ALA A 149 -12.29 6.23 1.60
C ALA A 149 -12.93 6.77 0.30
N ASP A 150 -13.21 5.89 -0.67
CA ASP A 150 -13.82 6.19 -1.98
C ASP A 150 -15.18 5.49 -2.16
#